data_fa227c6d29ed70fdecdcedd02d1c9e0c
#
_entry.id   fa227c6d29ed70fdecdcedd02d1c9e0c
#
_cell.length_a   1.000
_cell.length_b   1.000
_cell.length_c   1.000
_cell.angle_alpha   90.00
_cell.angle_beta   90.00
_cell.angle_gamma   90.00
#
_symmetry.space_group_name_H-M   'P 1'
#
loop_
_entity.id
_entity.type
_entity.pdbx_description
1 polymer ?
#
loop_
_entity_poly.entity_id
_entity_poly.type
_entity_poly.pdbx_seq_one_letter_code
_entity_poly.pdbx_strand_id
1 'polypeptide(L)'
;MDQFKRMAIFAEVVAAGSLSAAARRLGMTPSAVSQHLRQLEQALGLALLHRSTRRLTLTEAGERYHAGCAAMLAAARSAEQALARLRDEPEGELRLAAPAGFGGLLATALAPLRRYPKLRLQLLLDDAVIDLIAARVDIALRVGALADSALVARKLGRMTRQLCAAPAYLAERGWPAQPQDLLRHDWLGSQPRNGGVEMLELQGPNGERQTLRLEGRVQASQVTALHALALAGWGISLGVSEDDRQALADGRLLPVLPGWQLADLPVYAVTPRRGEQPAKVRHALDLLALYFGHANGTDATRTAIDP
;
A
#
# COMPACT_ATOMS: atom_id res chain seq x y z
N MET A 1 35.55 5.10 -16.96
CA MET A 1 34.22 5.62 -17.32
C MET A 1 34.13 6.14 -18.75
N ASP A 2 35.12 6.80 -19.26
CA ASP A 2 35.13 7.37 -20.62
C ASP A 2 35.03 6.34 -21.78
N GLN A 3 35.54 5.13 -21.58
CA GLN A 3 35.54 4.10 -22.62
C GLN A 3 34.13 3.61 -22.96
N PHE A 4 33.29 3.35 -21.96
CA PHE A 4 31.90 2.92 -22.19
C PHE A 4 31.07 3.96 -22.94
N LYS A 5 31.28 5.25 -22.66
CA LYS A 5 30.68 6.35 -23.39
C LYS A 5 31.10 6.34 -24.87
N ARG A 6 32.38 6.13 -25.15
CA ARG A 6 32.89 6.04 -26.53
C ARG A 6 32.38 4.83 -27.26
N MET A 7 32.25 3.66 -26.59
CA MET A 7 31.61 2.44 -27.12
C MET A 7 30.15 2.70 -27.49
N ALA A 8 29.39 3.36 -26.64
CA ALA A 8 28.01 3.73 -26.90
C ALA A 8 27.86 4.67 -28.11
N ILE A 9 28.72 5.70 -28.18
CA ILE A 9 28.78 6.62 -29.32
C ILE A 9 29.11 5.87 -30.61
N PHE A 10 30.07 4.96 -30.62
CA PHE A 10 30.46 4.17 -31.78
C PHE A 10 29.29 3.30 -32.27
N ALA A 11 28.60 2.58 -31.37
CA ALA A 11 27.47 1.78 -31.74
C ALA A 11 26.31 2.62 -32.30
N GLU A 12 26.05 3.81 -31.74
CA GLU A 12 25.03 4.71 -32.27
C GLU A 12 25.38 5.28 -33.65
N VAL A 13 26.67 5.55 -33.89
CA VAL A 13 27.14 5.99 -35.20
C VAL A 13 26.93 4.93 -36.27
N VAL A 14 27.21 3.68 -35.97
CA VAL A 14 26.93 2.54 -36.88
C VAL A 14 25.45 2.38 -37.12
N ALA A 15 24.63 2.41 -36.07
CA ALA A 15 23.18 2.28 -36.16
C ALA A 15 22.51 3.45 -36.92
N ALA A 16 23.06 4.65 -36.81
CA ALA A 16 22.55 5.84 -37.51
C ALA A 16 23.05 5.96 -38.95
N GLY A 17 24.07 5.20 -39.35
CA GLY A 17 24.66 5.20 -40.70
C GLY A 17 25.41 6.47 -41.06
N SER A 18 25.48 7.49 -40.21
CA SER A 18 26.23 8.70 -40.42
C SER A 18 26.56 9.44 -39.11
N LEU A 19 27.69 10.15 -39.08
CA LEU A 19 28.10 10.96 -37.93
C LEU A 19 27.10 12.07 -37.59
N SER A 20 26.49 12.70 -38.60
CA SER A 20 25.54 13.79 -38.39
C SER A 20 24.21 13.28 -37.85
N ALA A 21 23.76 12.09 -38.29
CA ALA A 21 22.55 11.46 -37.76
C ALA A 21 22.74 10.99 -36.29
N ALA A 22 23.88 10.38 -35.99
CA ALA A 22 24.25 9.99 -34.63
C ALA A 22 24.38 11.21 -33.70
N ALA A 23 25.02 12.29 -34.18
CA ALA A 23 25.15 13.52 -33.41
C ALA A 23 23.77 14.09 -32.98
N ARG A 24 22.79 14.14 -33.90
CA ARG A 24 21.42 14.58 -33.57
C ARG A 24 20.77 13.69 -32.50
N ARG A 25 20.89 12.35 -32.63
CA ARG A 25 20.31 11.41 -31.66
C ARG A 25 20.95 11.51 -30.27
N LEU A 26 22.27 11.80 -30.24
CA LEU A 26 23.04 11.91 -29.00
C LEU A 26 22.99 13.31 -28.38
N GLY A 27 22.36 14.31 -29.02
CA GLY A 27 22.39 15.70 -28.55
C GLY A 27 23.79 16.31 -28.59
N MET A 28 24.63 15.87 -29.52
CA MET A 28 26.04 16.27 -29.64
C MET A 28 26.31 16.97 -30.98
N THR A 29 27.46 17.62 -31.10
CA THR A 29 27.94 18.13 -32.39
C THR A 29 28.62 17.01 -33.20
N PRO A 30 28.57 17.03 -34.54
CA PRO A 30 29.29 16.06 -35.37
C PRO A 30 30.80 16.02 -35.12
N SER A 31 31.39 17.16 -34.78
CA SER A 31 32.81 17.25 -34.39
C SER A 31 33.13 16.53 -33.10
N ALA A 32 32.26 16.67 -32.08
CA ALA A 32 32.40 15.96 -30.80
C ALA A 32 32.29 14.44 -30.97
N VAL A 33 31.29 13.97 -31.77
CA VAL A 33 31.18 12.55 -32.11
C VAL A 33 32.43 12.03 -32.81
N SER A 34 32.94 12.76 -33.82
CA SER A 34 34.19 12.42 -34.52
C SER A 34 35.38 12.36 -33.59
N GLN A 35 35.46 13.27 -32.63
CA GLN A 35 36.54 13.27 -31.63
C GLN A 35 36.49 12.05 -30.73
N HIS A 36 35.31 11.68 -30.22
CA HIS A 36 35.17 10.48 -29.41
C HIS A 36 35.52 9.19 -30.16
N LEU A 37 35.18 9.09 -31.45
CA LEU A 37 35.55 7.96 -32.29
C LEU A 37 37.08 7.88 -32.48
N ARG A 38 37.73 9.00 -32.78
CA ARG A 38 39.22 9.04 -32.93
C ARG A 38 39.91 8.60 -31.62
N GLN A 39 39.41 9.09 -30.47
CA GLN A 39 39.95 8.67 -29.17
C GLN A 39 39.72 7.20 -28.88
N LEU A 40 38.58 6.61 -29.33
CA LEU A 40 38.33 5.18 -29.22
C LEU A 40 39.31 4.38 -30.07
N GLU A 41 39.49 4.73 -31.35
CA GLU A 41 40.39 4.08 -32.28
C GLU A 41 41.84 4.16 -31.80
N GLN A 42 42.25 5.33 -31.28
CA GLN A 42 43.57 5.52 -30.65
C GLN A 42 43.78 4.61 -29.45
N ALA A 43 42.77 4.52 -28.56
CA ALA A 43 42.87 3.68 -27.37
C ALA A 43 42.94 2.17 -27.70
N LEU A 44 42.33 1.76 -28.81
CA LEU A 44 42.33 0.38 -29.28
C LEU A 44 43.52 0.06 -30.18
N GLY A 45 44.21 1.05 -30.71
CA GLY A 45 45.31 0.90 -31.67
C GLY A 45 44.84 0.40 -33.06
N LEU A 46 43.50 0.43 -33.33
CA LEU A 46 42.88 -0.10 -34.55
C LEU A 46 41.85 0.89 -35.10
N ALA A 47 41.85 1.05 -36.43
CA ALA A 47 40.75 1.76 -37.09
C ALA A 47 39.48 0.90 -37.11
N LEU A 48 38.35 1.45 -36.68
CA LEU A 48 37.04 0.80 -36.65
C LEU A 48 36.19 1.18 -37.86
N LEU A 49 36.47 2.36 -38.46
CA LEU A 49 35.72 2.90 -39.59
C LEU A 49 36.63 3.19 -40.76
N HIS A 50 36.19 2.88 -41.99
CA HIS A 50 36.85 3.34 -43.20
C HIS A 50 36.67 4.84 -43.35
N ARG A 51 37.75 5.57 -43.61
CA ARG A 51 37.75 7.02 -43.88
C ARG A 51 37.31 7.30 -45.33
N SER A 52 36.06 7.09 -45.67
CA SER A 52 35.49 7.51 -46.95
C SER A 52 34.46 8.62 -46.75
N THR A 53 34.53 9.68 -47.57
CA THR A 53 33.59 10.81 -47.45
C THR A 53 32.18 10.49 -47.96
N ARG A 54 31.96 9.36 -48.63
CA ARG A 54 30.68 9.02 -49.24
C ARG A 54 29.78 8.03 -48.50
N ARG A 55 30.37 7.13 -47.71
CA ARG A 55 29.62 6.18 -46.88
C ARG A 55 30.41 5.81 -45.61
N LEU A 56 29.70 5.64 -44.53
CA LEU A 56 30.25 5.08 -43.30
C LEU A 56 30.29 3.55 -43.43
N THR A 57 31.49 2.97 -43.47
CA THR A 57 31.66 1.51 -43.54
C THR A 57 32.59 1.07 -42.41
N LEU A 58 32.33 -0.10 -41.87
CA LEU A 58 33.11 -0.72 -40.81
C LEU A 58 34.34 -1.41 -41.40
N THR A 59 35.44 -1.40 -40.66
CA THR A 59 36.56 -2.33 -40.86
C THR A 59 36.24 -3.69 -40.26
N GLU A 60 36.99 -4.75 -40.54
CA GLU A 60 36.82 -6.06 -39.89
C GLU A 60 36.92 -5.93 -38.36
N ALA A 61 37.87 -5.12 -37.84
CA ALA A 61 37.97 -4.81 -36.44
C ALA A 61 36.72 -4.08 -35.91
N GLY A 62 36.18 -3.14 -36.72
CA GLY A 62 34.96 -2.43 -36.43
C GLY A 62 33.73 -3.33 -36.33
N GLU A 63 33.56 -4.31 -37.22
CA GLU A 63 32.47 -5.29 -37.19
C GLU A 63 32.52 -6.12 -35.92
N ARG A 64 33.68 -6.69 -35.60
CA ARG A 64 33.87 -7.48 -34.38
C ARG A 64 33.63 -6.66 -33.11
N TYR A 65 34.13 -5.44 -33.04
CA TYR A 65 33.98 -4.56 -31.91
C TYR A 65 32.52 -4.04 -31.76
N HIS A 66 31.88 -3.76 -32.91
CA HIS A 66 30.48 -3.31 -32.93
C HIS A 66 29.52 -4.34 -32.29
N ALA A 67 29.71 -5.63 -32.53
CA ALA A 67 28.87 -6.66 -31.92
C ALA A 67 28.87 -6.57 -30.37
N GLY A 68 30.05 -6.38 -29.77
CA GLY A 68 30.18 -6.18 -28.32
C GLY A 68 29.55 -4.85 -27.84
N CYS A 69 29.76 -3.76 -28.57
CA CYS A 69 29.18 -2.46 -28.24
C CYS A 69 27.65 -2.48 -28.35
N ALA A 70 27.08 -3.11 -29.35
CA ALA A 70 25.64 -3.27 -29.53
C ALA A 70 25.02 -4.12 -28.42
N ALA A 71 25.67 -5.22 -28.01
CA ALA A 71 25.22 -6.05 -26.91
C ALA A 71 25.21 -5.30 -25.57
N MET A 72 26.25 -4.50 -25.31
CA MET A 72 26.33 -3.63 -24.12
C MET A 72 25.16 -2.63 -24.07
N LEU A 73 24.89 -1.93 -25.19
CA LEU A 73 23.77 -1.00 -25.26
C LEU A 73 22.41 -1.68 -25.11
N ALA A 74 22.23 -2.86 -25.70
CA ALA A 74 21.00 -3.66 -25.56
C ALA A 74 20.79 -4.07 -24.09
N ALA A 75 21.85 -4.50 -23.40
CA ALA A 75 21.79 -4.84 -21.98
C ALA A 75 21.42 -3.62 -21.11
N ALA A 76 22.01 -2.46 -21.37
CA ALA A 76 21.69 -1.22 -20.66
C ALA A 76 20.23 -0.81 -20.88
N ARG A 77 19.75 -0.81 -22.13
CA ARG A 77 18.33 -0.51 -22.46
C ARG A 77 17.37 -1.51 -21.83
N SER A 78 17.72 -2.79 -21.81
CA SER A 78 16.91 -3.83 -21.15
C SER A 78 16.79 -3.59 -19.65
N ALA A 79 17.86 -3.18 -18.99
CA ALA A 79 17.83 -2.83 -17.56
C ALA A 79 16.93 -1.60 -17.30
N GLU A 80 17.03 -0.56 -18.12
CA GLU A 80 16.17 0.63 -18.04
C GLU A 80 14.69 0.29 -18.27
N GLN A 81 14.39 -0.55 -19.28
CA GLN A 81 13.03 -1.01 -19.56
C GLN A 81 12.46 -1.86 -18.43
N ALA A 82 13.29 -2.71 -17.80
CA ALA A 82 12.87 -3.50 -16.64
C ALA A 82 12.46 -2.57 -15.47
N LEU A 83 13.24 -1.52 -15.23
CA LEU A 83 12.89 -0.51 -14.21
C LEU A 83 11.63 0.29 -14.58
N ALA A 84 11.48 0.67 -15.86
CA ALA A 84 10.29 1.39 -16.32
C ALA A 84 9.02 0.54 -16.13
N ARG A 85 9.07 -0.78 -16.41
CA ARG A 85 7.94 -1.69 -16.16
C ARG A 85 7.57 -1.75 -14.68
N LEU A 86 8.54 -1.89 -13.79
CA LEU A 86 8.31 -1.85 -12.34
C LEU A 86 7.67 -0.53 -11.88
N ARG A 87 7.95 0.55 -12.62
CA ARG A 87 7.38 1.86 -12.36
C ARG A 87 5.95 1.99 -12.89
N ASP A 88 5.62 1.42 -14.03
CA ASP A 88 4.37 1.70 -14.74
C ASP A 88 3.32 0.59 -14.57
N GLU A 89 3.73 -0.67 -14.37
CA GLU A 89 2.83 -1.80 -14.19
C GLU A 89 2.99 -2.45 -12.80
N PRO A 90 1.86 -2.76 -12.11
CA PRO A 90 1.91 -3.53 -10.87
C PRO A 90 2.37 -4.96 -11.12
N GLU A 91 3.59 -5.30 -10.73
CA GLU A 91 4.15 -6.65 -10.80
C GLU A 91 5.00 -6.99 -9.57
N GLY A 92 5.36 -8.25 -9.42
CA GLY A 92 6.14 -8.76 -8.31
C GLY A 92 5.30 -9.01 -7.05
N GLU A 93 5.91 -9.03 -5.88
CA GLU A 93 5.25 -9.28 -4.60
C GLU A 93 4.90 -7.96 -3.91
N LEU A 94 3.61 -7.75 -3.59
CA LEU A 94 3.12 -6.68 -2.72
C LEU A 94 2.87 -7.25 -1.32
N ARG A 95 3.65 -6.80 -0.34
CA ARG A 95 3.53 -7.20 1.07
C ARG A 95 2.80 -6.13 1.86
N LEU A 96 1.62 -6.47 2.39
CA LEU A 96 0.77 -5.57 3.13
C LEU A 96 0.52 -6.10 4.53
N ALA A 97 0.84 -5.30 5.55
CA ALA A 97 0.54 -5.59 6.95
C ALA A 97 -0.71 -4.82 7.39
N ALA A 98 -1.58 -5.46 8.16
CA ALA A 98 -2.78 -4.83 8.68
C ALA A 98 -3.27 -5.54 9.95
N PRO A 99 -4.16 -4.91 10.77
CA PRO A 99 -4.81 -5.59 11.87
C PRO A 99 -5.56 -6.84 11.42
N ALA A 100 -5.68 -7.84 12.30
CA ALA A 100 -6.26 -9.14 12.00
C ALA A 100 -7.69 -9.05 11.41
N GLY A 101 -8.51 -8.10 11.88
CA GLY A 101 -9.88 -7.88 11.41
C GLY A 101 -10.00 -7.20 10.04
N PHE A 102 -8.89 -6.93 9.32
CA PHE A 102 -8.92 -6.21 8.03
C PHE A 102 -9.04 -7.13 6.81
N GLY A 103 -9.11 -8.45 6.99
CA GLY A 103 -9.14 -9.41 5.89
C GLY A 103 -10.27 -9.15 4.88
N GLY A 104 -11.52 -9.00 5.34
CA GLY A 104 -12.69 -8.72 4.50
C GLY A 104 -12.58 -7.37 3.79
N LEU A 105 -12.16 -6.32 4.50
CA LEU A 105 -11.91 -5.00 3.95
C LEU A 105 -10.87 -5.05 2.82
N LEU A 106 -9.72 -5.68 3.06
CA LEU A 106 -8.65 -5.79 2.07
C LEU A 106 -9.06 -6.60 0.85
N ALA A 107 -9.82 -7.68 1.05
CA ALA A 107 -10.34 -8.48 -0.06
C ALA A 107 -11.22 -7.63 -1.00
N THR A 108 -12.05 -6.74 -0.44
CA THR A 108 -12.90 -5.83 -1.21
C THR A 108 -12.10 -4.68 -1.83
N ALA A 109 -11.31 -3.97 -1.03
CA ALA A 109 -10.57 -2.79 -1.48
C ALA A 109 -9.53 -3.10 -2.56
N LEU A 110 -8.83 -4.24 -2.44
CA LEU A 110 -7.77 -4.64 -3.37
C LEU A 110 -8.25 -5.54 -4.52
N ALA A 111 -9.55 -5.86 -4.60
CA ALA A 111 -10.11 -6.69 -5.66
C ALA A 111 -9.71 -6.26 -7.08
N PRO A 112 -9.60 -4.95 -7.42
CA PRO A 112 -9.16 -4.51 -8.75
C PRO A 112 -7.73 -4.95 -9.11
N LEU A 113 -6.87 -5.27 -8.13
CA LEU A 113 -5.51 -5.74 -8.41
C LEU A 113 -5.47 -7.12 -9.07
N ARG A 114 -6.57 -7.90 -9.03
CA ARG A 114 -6.68 -9.21 -9.71
C ARG A 114 -6.44 -9.14 -11.22
N ARG A 115 -6.60 -7.96 -11.83
CA ARG A 115 -6.32 -7.76 -13.26
C ARG A 115 -4.82 -7.83 -13.63
N TYR A 116 -3.94 -7.83 -12.64
CA TYR A 116 -2.48 -7.91 -12.84
C TYR A 116 -1.95 -9.31 -12.51
N PRO A 117 -1.83 -10.21 -13.51
CA PRO A 117 -1.50 -11.63 -13.26
C PRO A 117 -0.07 -11.85 -12.76
N LYS A 118 0.81 -10.85 -12.93
CA LYS A 118 2.20 -10.90 -12.43
C LYS A 118 2.35 -10.36 -11.00
N LEU A 119 1.28 -9.82 -10.42
CA LEU A 119 1.27 -9.33 -9.05
C LEU A 119 0.92 -10.48 -8.10
N ARG A 120 1.73 -10.65 -7.06
CA ARG A 120 1.46 -11.54 -5.93
C ARG A 120 1.14 -10.67 -4.72
N LEU A 121 0.06 -10.98 -4.01
CA LEU A 121 -0.31 -10.28 -2.78
C LEU A 121 0.01 -11.15 -1.58
N GLN A 122 0.80 -10.64 -0.64
CA GLN A 122 1.05 -11.24 0.66
C GLN A 122 0.46 -10.35 1.75
N LEU A 123 -0.50 -10.90 2.50
CA LEU A 123 -1.13 -10.22 3.63
C LEU A 123 -0.53 -10.75 4.95
N LEU A 124 -0.08 -9.84 5.79
CA LEU A 124 0.41 -10.09 7.14
C LEU A 124 -0.62 -9.49 8.10
N LEU A 125 -1.59 -10.31 8.52
CA LEU A 125 -2.71 -9.88 9.35
C LEU A 125 -2.42 -10.22 10.82
N ASP A 126 -2.02 -9.21 11.58
CA ASP A 126 -1.70 -9.34 13.00
C ASP A 126 -1.96 -8.01 13.72
N ASP A 127 -2.44 -8.09 14.96
CA ASP A 127 -2.64 -6.92 15.81
C ASP A 127 -1.35 -6.47 16.51
N ALA A 128 -0.28 -7.29 16.47
CA ALA A 128 1.03 -6.91 16.98
C ALA A 128 1.72 -5.86 16.08
N VAL A 129 2.54 -5.01 16.69
CA VAL A 129 3.37 -4.05 15.94
C VAL A 129 4.54 -4.78 15.33
N ILE A 130 4.59 -4.77 13.98
CA ILE A 130 5.68 -5.41 13.23
C ILE A 130 6.67 -4.35 12.73
N ASP A 131 7.94 -4.69 12.74
CA ASP A 131 8.97 -3.88 12.09
C ASP A 131 8.82 -4.00 10.56
N LEU A 132 8.41 -2.90 9.92
CA LEU A 132 8.11 -2.86 8.50
C LEU A 132 9.34 -3.11 7.63
N ILE A 133 10.52 -2.67 8.10
CA ILE A 133 11.77 -2.80 7.35
C ILE A 133 12.29 -4.23 7.42
N ALA A 134 12.39 -4.79 8.63
CA ALA A 134 12.84 -6.17 8.83
C ALA A 134 11.89 -7.19 8.16
N ALA A 135 10.59 -6.96 8.22
CA ALA A 135 9.57 -7.80 7.58
C ALA A 135 9.38 -7.51 6.07
N ARG A 136 10.12 -6.55 5.49
CA ARG A 136 10.02 -6.14 4.08
C ARG A 136 8.59 -5.79 3.67
N VAL A 137 7.85 -5.10 4.54
CA VAL A 137 6.49 -4.67 4.27
C VAL A 137 6.50 -3.45 3.36
N ASP A 138 5.73 -3.49 2.27
CA ASP A 138 5.57 -2.37 1.35
C ASP A 138 4.58 -1.32 1.91
N ILE A 139 3.46 -1.79 2.49
CA ILE A 139 2.40 -0.95 3.07
C ILE A 139 1.95 -1.56 4.39
N ALA A 140 1.84 -0.76 5.45
CA ALA A 140 1.15 -1.17 6.67
C ALA A 140 -0.09 -0.29 6.92
N LEU A 141 -1.23 -0.91 7.18
CA LEU A 141 -2.39 -0.20 7.70
C LEU A 141 -2.29 -0.09 9.22
N ARG A 142 -2.53 1.10 9.74
CA ARG A 142 -2.52 1.40 11.16
C ARG A 142 -3.81 2.11 11.55
N VAL A 143 -4.34 1.78 12.71
CA VAL A 143 -5.59 2.33 13.25
C VAL A 143 -5.29 3.02 14.57
N GLY A 144 -5.87 4.19 14.77
CA GLY A 144 -5.66 5.00 15.98
C GLY A 144 -4.49 5.97 15.86
N ALA A 145 -4.02 6.48 17.01
CA ALA A 145 -2.91 7.41 17.06
C ALA A 145 -1.61 6.73 16.61
N LEU A 146 -0.84 7.42 15.79
CA LEU A 146 0.49 6.98 15.38
C LEU A 146 1.52 7.52 16.40
N ALA A 147 2.45 6.66 16.80
CA ALA A 147 3.65 7.12 17.49
C ALA A 147 4.57 7.84 16.47
N ASP A 148 5.33 8.81 16.94
CA ASP A 148 6.34 9.48 16.12
C ASP A 148 7.34 8.47 15.55
N SER A 149 7.45 8.44 14.23
CA SER A 149 8.37 7.54 13.53
C SER A 149 8.93 8.19 12.27
N ALA A 150 10.08 7.69 11.80
CA ALA A 150 10.68 8.12 10.54
C ALA A 150 9.91 7.62 9.29
N LEU A 151 8.81 6.91 9.48
CA LEU A 151 7.98 6.33 8.42
C LEU A 151 7.07 7.40 7.79
N VAL A 152 6.69 7.17 6.55
CA VAL A 152 5.73 8.04 5.85
C VAL A 152 4.32 7.55 6.10
N ALA A 153 3.51 8.37 6.76
CA ALA A 153 2.11 8.07 7.02
C ALA A 153 1.19 8.92 6.14
N ARG A 154 0.24 8.25 5.46
CA ARG A 154 -0.86 8.89 4.71
C ARG A 154 -2.16 8.52 5.40
N LYS A 155 -2.93 9.51 5.86
CA LYS A 155 -4.28 9.27 6.38
C LYS A 155 -5.17 8.83 5.21
N LEU A 156 -5.83 7.69 5.36
CA LEU A 156 -6.77 7.14 4.38
C LEU A 156 -8.20 7.56 4.69
N GLY A 157 -8.57 7.56 5.98
CA GLY A 157 -9.91 7.85 6.44
C GLY A 157 -10.05 7.58 7.94
N ARG A 158 -11.22 7.12 8.33
CA ARG A 158 -11.57 6.80 9.71
C ARG A 158 -12.45 5.55 9.75
N MET A 159 -12.45 4.87 10.87
CA MET A 159 -13.36 3.77 11.19
C MET A 159 -14.25 4.19 12.34
N THR A 160 -15.55 4.05 12.15
CA THR A 160 -16.54 4.23 13.22
C THR A 160 -16.53 3.04 14.14
N ARG A 161 -16.81 3.28 15.40
CA ARG A 161 -16.96 2.26 16.43
C ARG A 161 -18.40 2.26 16.95
N GLN A 162 -18.93 1.08 17.22
CA GLN A 162 -20.27 0.93 17.75
C GLN A 162 -20.30 -0.18 18.80
N LEU A 163 -21.05 0.06 19.88
CA LEU A 163 -21.35 -0.99 20.84
C LEU A 163 -22.36 -1.97 20.24
N CYS A 164 -22.11 -3.25 20.36
CA CYS A 164 -22.99 -4.28 19.83
C CYS A 164 -23.01 -5.53 20.70
N ALA A 165 -24.10 -6.27 20.62
CA ALA A 165 -24.30 -7.56 21.28
C ALA A 165 -25.26 -8.44 20.47
N ALA A 166 -25.22 -9.76 20.67
CA ALA A 166 -26.19 -10.67 20.07
C ALA A 166 -27.61 -10.47 20.66
N PRO A 167 -28.66 -10.66 19.84
CA PRO A 167 -30.06 -10.62 20.33
C PRO A 167 -30.33 -11.53 21.52
N ALA A 168 -29.76 -12.74 21.50
CA ALA A 168 -29.91 -13.72 22.57
C ALA A 168 -29.35 -13.20 23.90
N TYR A 169 -28.18 -12.56 23.88
CA TYR A 169 -27.60 -11.95 25.08
C TYR A 169 -28.51 -10.85 25.66
N LEU A 170 -29.01 -9.96 24.79
CA LEU A 170 -29.85 -8.84 25.21
C LEU A 170 -31.21 -9.30 25.70
N ALA A 171 -31.72 -10.41 25.16
CA ALA A 171 -32.98 -11.02 25.66
C ALA A 171 -32.84 -11.61 27.07
N GLU A 172 -31.67 -12.17 27.40
CA GLU A 172 -31.37 -12.75 28.72
C GLU A 172 -31.00 -11.69 29.77
N ARG A 173 -30.11 -10.74 29.39
CA ARG A 173 -29.49 -9.80 30.34
C ARG A 173 -30.13 -8.41 30.37
N GLY A 174 -31.06 -8.15 29.44
CA GLY A 174 -31.68 -6.84 29.27
C GLY A 174 -30.85 -5.89 28.40
N TRP A 175 -31.46 -4.74 28.13
CA TRP A 175 -30.85 -3.68 27.34
C TRP A 175 -30.31 -2.60 28.26
N PRO A 176 -29.03 -2.18 28.10
CA PRO A 176 -28.53 -1.02 28.81
C PRO A 176 -29.22 0.25 28.27
N ALA A 177 -29.78 1.05 29.18
CA ALA A 177 -30.46 2.32 28.85
C ALA A 177 -29.52 3.51 28.84
N GLN A 178 -28.44 3.45 29.61
CA GLN A 178 -27.43 4.48 29.77
C GLN A 178 -26.03 3.86 29.90
N PRO A 179 -24.96 4.62 29.69
CA PRO A 179 -23.59 4.08 29.73
C PRO A 179 -23.23 3.35 31.02
N GLN A 180 -23.70 3.81 32.17
CA GLN A 180 -23.43 3.21 33.47
C GLN A 180 -23.94 1.77 33.61
N ASP A 181 -24.98 1.42 32.84
CA ASP A 181 -25.54 0.08 32.85
C ASP A 181 -24.55 -0.94 32.29
N LEU A 182 -23.61 -0.52 31.41
CA LEU A 182 -22.53 -1.37 30.92
C LEU A 182 -21.70 -2.02 32.01
N LEU A 183 -21.60 -1.39 33.19
CA LEU A 183 -20.89 -1.94 34.36
C LEU A 183 -21.54 -3.21 34.93
N ARG A 184 -22.80 -3.47 34.56
CA ARG A 184 -23.56 -4.66 34.98
C ARG A 184 -23.67 -5.71 33.88
N HIS A 185 -23.14 -5.42 32.71
CA HIS A 185 -23.09 -6.32 31.57
C HIS A 185 -21.72 -6.99 31.45
N ASP A 186 -21.72 -8.14 30.79
CA ASP A 186 -20.50 -8.84 30.45
C ASP A 186 -19.79 -8.10 29.31
N TRP A 187 -18.63 -7.52 29.61
CA TRP A 187 -17.82 -6.79 28.63
C TRP A 187 -16.83 -7.72 27.95
N LEU A 188 -16.79 -7.65 26.60
CA LEU A 188 -15.81 -8.35 25.76
C LEU A 188 -14.77 -7.32 25.29
N GLY A 189 -13.66 -7.25 25.98
CA GLY A 189 -12.64 -6.21 25.79
C GLY A 189 -11.40 -6.69 25.05
N SER A 190 -10.73 -5.76 24.36
CA SER A 190 -9.41 -6.03 23.85
C SER A 190 -8.40 -6.04 25.01
N GLN A 191 -7.44 -6.96 24.96
CA GLN A 191 -6.37 -6.99 25.94
C GLN A 191 -5.47 -5.76 25.74
N PRO A 192 -5.41 -4.81 26.70
CA PRO A 192 -4.55 -3.65 26.56
C PRO A 192 -3.08 -4.08 26.52
N ARG A 193 -2.33 -3.56 25.56
CA ARG A 193 -0.90 -3.91 25.37
C ARG A 193 -0.03 -3.66 26.61
N ASN A 194 -0.45 -2.75 27.49
CA ASN A 194 0.28 -2.36 28.69
C ASN A 194 -0.32 -2.95 29.99
N GLY A 195 -1.17 -3.99 29.89
CA GLY A 195 -1.82 -4.58 31.07
C GLY A 195 -2.80 -3.66 31.79
N GLY A 196 -3.24 -2.58 31.14
CA GLY A 196 -4.19 -1.61 31.70
C GLY A 196 -5.65 -2.09 31.60
N VAL A 197 -6.55 -1.27 32.12
CA VAL A 197 -7.98 -1.45 32.02
C VAL A 197 -8.49 -0.64 30.83
N GLU A 198 -9.47 -1.17 30.12
CA GLU A 198 -10.05 -0.47 28.98
C GLU A 198 -10.91 0.71 29.46
N MET A 199 -10.56 1.90 28.96
CA MET A 199 -11.32 3.14 29.23
C MET A 199 -12.19 3.43 28.01
N LEU A 200 -13.50 3.42 28.23
CA LEU A 200 -14.49 3.70 27.18
C LEU A 200 -15.02 5.12 27.33
N GLU A 201 -14.73 5.96 26.36
CA GLU A 201 -15.26 7.32 26.29
C GLU A 201 -16.46 7.36 25.34
N LEU A 202 -17.59 7.80 25.85
CA LEU A 202 -18.87 7.92 25.14
C LEU A 202 -19.33 9.36 25.15
N GLN A 203 -19.85 9.85 24.02
CA GLN A 203 -20.49 11.15 23.88
C GLN A 203 -21.96 10.96 23.61
N GLY A 204 -22.80 11.52 24.46
CA GLY A 204 -24.25 11.47 24.33
C GLY A 204 -24.81 12.51 23.37
N PRO A 205 -26.12 12.42 23.08
CA PRO A 205 -26.78 13.25 22.06
C PRO A 205 -26.82 14.74 22.42
N ASN A 206 -26.73 15.10 23.70
CA ASN A 206 -26.71 16.48 24.16
C ASN A 206 -25.28 17.00 24.39
N GLY A 207 -24.26 16.25 23.98
CA GLY A 207 -22.85 16.60 24.12
C GLY A 207 -22.24 16.23 25.47
N GLU A 208 -22.97 15.56 26.35
CA GLU A 208 -22.46 14.99 27.60
C GLU A 208 -21.40 13.93 27.29
N ARG A 209 -20.37 13.84 28.14
CA ARG A 209 -19.31 12.86 28.03
C ARG A 209 -19.30 11.95 29.24
N GLN A 210 -19.16 10.67 28.98
CA GLN A 210 -19.05 9.63 30.00
C GLN A 210 -17.79 8.82 29.73
N THR A 211 -17.01 8.61 30.79
CA THR A 211 -15.82 7.76 30.74
C THR A 211 -16.03 6.60 31.69
N LEU A 212 -16.02 5.41 31.18
CA LEU A 212 -16.21 4.18 31.96
C LEU A 212 -14.93 3.36 31.96
N ARG A 213 -14.65 2.81 33.12
CA ARG A 213 -13.62 1.79 33.30
C ARG A 213 -14.29 0.43 33.18
N LEU A 214 -14.05 -0.28 32.09
CA LEU A 214 -14.64 -1.57 31.82
C LEU A 214 -13.63 -2.70 32.11
N GLU A 215 -14.04 -3.63 32.93
CA GLU A 215 -13.29 -4.85 33.21
C GLU A 215 -13.92 -5.98 32.39
N GLY A 216 -13.17 -6.50 31.42
CA GLY A 216 -13.68 -7.53 30.54
C GLY A 216 -13.85 -8.87 31.26
N ARG A 217 -15.07 -9.43 31.21
CA ARG A 217 -15.27 -10.85 31.55
C ARG A 217 -14.45 -11.76 30.66
N VAL A 218 -14.28 -11.37 29.38
CA VAL A 218 -13.39 -11.99 28.41
C VAL A 218 -12.48 -10.91 27.82
N GLN A 219 -11.21 -11.23 27.71
CA GLN A 219 -10.24 -10.39 27.05
C GLN A 219 -9.58 -11.20 25.94
N ALA A 220 -9.45 -10.62 24.75
CA ALA A 220 -8.75 -11.23 23.63
C ALA A 220 -7.76 -10.26 22.98
N SER A 221 -6.67 -10.78 22.47
CA SER A 221 -5.67 -10.01 21.73
C SER A 221 -6.08 -9.72 20.27
N GLN A 222 -7.10 -10.40 19.78
CA GLN A 222 -7.59 -10.29 18.40
C GLN A 222 -9.06 -9.88 18.38
N VAL A 223 -9.39 -8.86 17.58
CA VAL A 223 -10.78 -8.37 17.41
C VAL A 223 -11.69 -9.42 16.79
N THR A 224 -11.16 -10.30 15.95
CA THR A 224 -11.93 -11.42 15.33
C THR A 224 -12.45 -12.41 16.37
N ALA A 225 -11.71 -12.66 17.44
CA ALA A 225 -12.16 -13.50 18.54
C ALA A 225 -13.29 -12.82 19.33
N LEU A 226 -13.20 -11.51 19.57
CA LEU A 226 -14.24 -10.73 20.24
C LEU A 226 -15.52 -10.71 19.42
N HIS A 227 -15.43 -10.57 18.08
CA HIS A 227 -16.55 -10.67 17.16
C HIS A 227 -17.26 -12.03 17.28
N ALA A 228 -16.50 -13.13 17.23
CA ALA A 228 -17.07 -14.48 17.36
C ALA A 228 -17.78 -14.70 18.72
N LEU A 229 -17.20 -14.20 19.80
CA LEU A 229 -17.78 -14.27 21.14
C LEU A 229 -19.04 -13.40 21.27
N ALA A 230 -19.04 -12.21 20.67
CA ALA A 230 -20.23 -11.35 20.66
C ALA A 230 -21.38 -12.04 19.92
N LEU A 231 -21.13 -12.62 18.73
CA LEU A 231 -22.12 -13.40 17.99
C LEU A 231 -22.66 -14.62 18.77
N ALA A 232 -21.80 -15.25 19.57
CA ALA A 232 -22.18 -16.38 20.42
C ALA A 232 -22.91 -15.94 21.71
N GLY A 233 -23.18 -14.65 21.91
CA GLY A 233 -23.95 -14.15 23.04
C GLY A 233 -23.17 -14.07 24.36
N TRP A 234 -21.84 -13.93 24.32
CA TRP A 234 -21.02 -13.84 25.52
C TRP A 234 -21.06 -12.48 26.21
N GLY A 235 -21.50 -11.43 25.52
CA GLY A 235 -21.52 -10.09 26.09
C GLY A 235 -21.61 -8.97 25.07
N ILE A 236 -21.31 -7.77 25.52
CA ILE A 236 -21.25 -6.54 24.72
C ILE A 236 -19.80 -6.31 24.30
N SER A 237 -19.58 -5.96 23.02
CA SER A 237 -18.28 -5.65 22.46
C SER A 237 -18.28 -4.35 21.66
N LEU A 238 -17.09 -3.87 21.31
CA LEU A 238 -16.89 -2.84 20.32
C LEU A 238 -16.83 -3.45 18.92
N GLY A 239 -17.84 -3.16 18.08
CA GLY A 239 -17.81 -3.47 16.65
C GLY A 239 -16.95 -2.46 15.91
N VAL A 240 -15.87 -2.95 15.29
CA VAL A 240 -14.89 -2.14 14.55
C VAL A 240 -14.52 -2.74 13.20
N SER A 241 -14.85 -4.01 12.96
CA SER A 241 -14.50 -4.74 11.75
C SER A 241 -15.60 -4.66 10.68
N GLU A 242 -15.25 -5.03 9.44
CA GLU A 242 -16.25 -5.23 8.38
C GLU A 242 -17.25 -6.33 8.73
N ASP A 243 -16.77 -7.38 9.39
CA ASP A 243 -17.60 -8.50 9.83
C ASP A 243 -18.65 -8.07 10.88
N ASP A 244 -18.27 -7.12 11.78
CA ASP A 244 -19.21 -6.52 12.74
C ASP A 244 -20.29 -5.72 12.01
N ARG A 245 -19.90 -4.91 11.00
CA ARG A 245 -20.87 -4.14 10.20
C ARG A 245 -21.84 -5.04 9.45
N GLN A 246 -21.34 -6.12 8.88
CA GLN A 246 -22.18 -7.11 8.21
C GLN A 246 -23.13 -7.80 9.21
N ALA A 247 -22.63 -8.19 10.39
CA ALA A 247 -23.45 -8.82 11.42
C ALA A 247 -24.54 -7.87 11.97
N LEU A 248 -24.25 -6.58 12.06
CA LEU A 248 -25.25 -5.55 12.42
C LEU A 248 -26.29 -5.38 11.31
N ALA A 249 -25.88 -5.35 10.05
CA ALA A 249 -26.80 -5.24 8.90
C ALA A 249 -27.72 -6.45 8.79
N ASP A 250 -27.22 -7.64 9.09
CA ASP A 250 -27.97 -8.91 9.06
C ASP A 250 -28.82 -9.15 10.34
N GLY A 251 -28.71 -8.28 11.35
CA GLY A 251 -29.40 -8.43 12.63
C GLY A 251 -28.83 -9.53 13.54
N ARG A 252 -27.67 -10.11 13.21
CA ARG A 252 -26.97 -11.08 14.07
C ARG A 252 -26.32 -10.42 15.28
N LEU A 253 -25.95 -9.15 15.15
CA LEU A 253 -25.63 -8.24 16.23
C LEU A 253 -26.63 -7.09 16.22
N LEU A 254 -26.92 -6.53 17.39
CA LEU A 254 -27.77 -5.36 17.54
C LEU A 254 -26.96 -4.21 18.15
N PRO A 255 -27.21 -2.97 17.71
CA PRO A 255 -26.55 -1.80 18.30
C PRO A 255 -27.00 -1.59 19.74
N VAL A 256 -26.02 -1.37 20.60
CA VAL A 256 -26.23 -1.07 22.02
C VAL A 256 -25.97 0.40 22.25
N LEU A 257 -26.82 1.09 23.02
CA LEU A 257 -26.75 2.54 23.28
C LEU A 257 -26.62 3.38 21.99
N PRO A 258 -27.53 3.26 21.03
CA PRO A 258 -27.37 3.88 19.69
C PRO A 258 -27.31 5.41 19.72
N GLY A 259 -27.78 6.07 20.80
CA GLY A 259 -27.65 7.51 21.00
C GLY A 259 -26.28 7.97 21.50
N TRP A 260 -25.40 7.03 21.87
CA TRP A 260 -24.06 7.31 22.40
C TRP A 260 -22.99 7.01 21.37
N GLN A 261 -22.16 8.00 21.08
CA GLN A 261 -21.12 7.95 20.05
C GLN A 261 -19.75 7.68 20.67
N LEU A 262 -18.96 6.92 19.96
CA LEU A 262 -17.55 6.69 20.25
C LEU A 262 -16.72 7.51 19.26
N ALA A 263 -15.56 8.01 19.71
CA ALA A 263 -14.64 8.70 18.80
C ALA A 263 -14.20 7.74 17.67
N ASP A 264 -14.27 8.24 16.44
CA ASP A 264 -13.76 7.52 15.29
C ASP A 264 -12.25 7.24 15.42
N LEU A 265 -11.81 6.13 14.88
CA LEU A 265 -10.39 5.80 14.80
C LEU A 265 -9.83 6.21 13.43
N PRO A 266 -8.82 7.08 13.37
CA PRO A 266 -8.16 7.37 12.10
C PRO A 266 -7.44 6.14 11.57
N VAL A 267 -7.48 5.95 10.25
CA VAL A 267 -6.79 4.88 9.54
C VAL A 267 -5.69 5.48 8.68
N TYR A 268 -4.51 4.94 8.78
CA TYR A 268 -3.33 5.37 8.04
C TYR A 268 -2.74 4.24 7.22
N ALA A 269 -2.26 4.57 6.02
CA ALA A 269 -1.28 3.75 5.32
C ALA A 269 0.12 4.27 5.66
N VAL A 270 0.98 3.38 6.11
CA VAL A 270 2.36 3.67 6.48
C VAL A 270 3.30 2.92 5.53
N THR A 271 4.28 3.63 4.98
CA THR A 271 5.27 3.07 4.06
C THR A 271 6.69 3.36 4.54
N PRO A 272 7.67 2.45 4.31
CA PRO A 272 9.04 2.63 4.80
C PRO A 272 9.86 3.66 4.01
N ARG A 273 9.37 4.15 2.85
CA ARG A 273 10.13 5.01 1.95
C ARG A 273 9.44 6.33 1.67
N ARG A 274 10.26 7.39 1.61
CA ARG A 274 9.91 8.69 1.00
C ARG A 274 10.33 8.67 -0.46
N GLY A 275 9.53 9.25 -1.36
CA GLY A 275 9.83 9.39 -2.78
C GLY A 275 8.96 8.53 -3.69
N GLU A 276 9.41 8.35 -4.94
CA GLU A 276 8.66 7.62 -5.95
C GLU A 276 8.57 6.13 -5.59
N GLN A 277 7.33 5.63 -5.52
CA GLN A 277 7.04 4.25 -5.13
C GLN A 277 6.76 3.38 -6.36
N PRO A 278 7.05 2.06 -6.32
CA PRO A 278 6.69 1.13 -7.37
C PRO A 278 5.19 1.15 -7.67
N ALA A 279 4.81 0.85 -8.92
CA ALA A 279 3.41 0.84 -9.36
C ALA A 279 2.50 -0.01 -8.45
N LYS A 280 2.95 -1.19 -8.02
CA LYS A 280 2.22 -2.07 -7.11
C LYS A 280 1.79 -1.36 -5.82
N VAL A 281 2.67 -0.51 -5.26
CA VAL A 281 2.41 0.22 -4.01
C VAL A 281 1.49 1.40 -4.27
N ARG A 282 1.73 2.19 -5.33
CA ARG A 282 0.87 3.33 -5.70
C ARG A 282 -0.57 2.88 -5.94
N HIS A 283 -0.77 1.88 -6.80
CA HIS A 283 -2.10 1.35 -7.11
C HIS A 283 -2.83 0.84 -5.87
N ALA A 284 -2.13 0.13 -4.98
CA ALA A 284 -2.73 -0.34 -3.73
C ALA A 284 -3.12 0.82 -2.81
N LEU A 285 -2.26 1.84 -2.66
CA LEU A 285 -2.56 3.03 -1.86
C LEU A 285 -3.76 3.82 -2.41
N ASP A 286 -3.89 3.92 -3.74
CA ASP A 286 -5.01 4.63 -4.37
C ASP A 286 -6.32 3.87 -4.19
N LEU A 287 -6.31 2.55 -4.32
CA LEU A 287 -7.48 1.70 -4.06
C LEU A 287 -7.91 1.76 -2.58
N LEU A 288 -6.96 1.71 -1.66
CA LEU A 288 -7.24 1.85 -0.23
C LEU A 288 -7.80 3.25 0.08
N ALA A 289 -7.24 4.32 -0.50
CA ALA A 289 -7.75 5.66 -0.31
C ALA A 289 -9.18 5.83 -0.88
N LEU A 290 -9.45 5.23 -2.04
CA LEU A 290 -10.77 5.21 -2.64
C LEU A 290 -11.78 4.48 -1.74
N TYR A 291 -11.42 3.30 -1.24
CA TYR A 291 -12.28 2.52 -0.34
C TYR A 291 -12.65 3.30 0.92
N PHE A 292 -11.67 3.86 1.61
CA PHE A 292 -11.91 4.65 2.83
C PHE A 292 -12.58 6.00 2.55
N GLY A 293 -12.37 6.58 1.37
CA GLY A 293 -13.05 7.80 0.92
C GLY A 293 -14.55 7.57 0.72
N HIS A 294 -14.94 6.47 0.09
CA HIS A 294 -16.34 6.08 -0.08
C HIS A 294 -17.01 5.65 1.23
N ALA A 295 -16.32 4.90 2.07
CA ALA A 295 -16.85 4.48 3.37
C ALA A 295 -17.18 5.68 4.29
N ASN A 296 -16.48 6.80 4.13
CA ASN A 296 -16.75 8.03 4.88
C ASN A 296 -17.82 8.94 4.23
N GLY A 297 -18.21 8.69 2.97
CA GLY A 297 -19.22 9.48 2.23
C GLY A 297 -20.63 8.89 2.24
N THR A 298 -20.79 7.64 2.65
CA THR A 298 -22.07 6.93 2.53
C THR A 298 -23.07 7.19 3.65
N ASP A 299 -22.74 7.99 4.65
CA ASP A 299 -23.71 8.39 5.69
C ASP A 299 -24.61 9.59 5.26
N ALA A 300 -24.33 10.23 4.11
CA ALA A 300 -25.06 11.40 3.65
C ALA A 300 -26.07 11.15 2.50
N THR A 301 -26.17 9.92 1.94
CA THR A 301 -27.00 9.70 0.72
C THR A 301 -27.74 8.36 0.70
N ARG A 302 -28.24 7.93 1.85
CA ARG A 302 -29.22 6.83 1.89
C ARG A 302 -30.60 7.30 2.29
N THR A 303 -31.04 8.41 1.70
CA THR A 303 -32.45 8.81 1.71
C THR A 303 -32.81 9.23 0.28
N ALA A 304 -33.60 8.40 -0.38
CA ALA A 304 -34.26 8.57 -1.66
C ALA A 304 -33.78 7.59 -2.76
N ILE A 305 -34.27 6.36 -2.69
CA ILE A 305 -34.81 5.67 -3.85
C ILE A 305 -36.05 4.93 -3.34
N ASP A 306 -37.19 5.55 -3.59
CA ASP A 306 -38.54 5.01 -3.63
C ASP A 306 -38.96 5.02 -5.09
N PRO A 307 -40.01 4.29 -5.48
CA PRO A 307 -40.28 2.86 -5.45
C PRO A 307 -39.99 2.13 -6.76
#